data_aac09430b317a0388d7ee52e52c9332f
#
_entry.id   aac09430b317a0388d7ee52e52c9332f
#
_cell.length_a   1.000
_cell.length_b   1.000
_cell.length_c   1.000
_cell.angle_alpha   90.00
_cell.angle_beta   90.00
_cell.angle_gamma   90.00
#
_symmetry.space_group_name_H-M   'P 1'
#
loop_
_entity.id
_entity.type
_entity.pdbx_description
1 polymer ?
#
loop_
_entity_poly.entity_id
_entity_poly.type
_entity_poly.pdbx_seq_one_letter_code
_entity_poly.pdbx_strand_id
1 'polypeptide(L)'
;MISCLLALVMLSVACENGHNNDLPNNPVEEGCYKGLLTVDQNDDTLYNQSDVEVDYELKGGKLNFVMYKVKFANGMPIKLDMVVEGVDYTENNGTLTLSGDGIVPYAMGGPFEKYTITELTGEITDSSMSLDFMCGEYPVTYDGAR
;
A
#
# COMPACT_ATOMS: atom_id res chain seq x y z
N MET A 1 -19.63 16.13 9.32
CA MET A 1 -18.42 16.36 9.32
C MET A 1 -17.70 16.01 10.45
N ILE A 2 -17.93 16.53 11.50
CA ILE A 2 -17.24 16.24 12.66
C ILE A 2 -17.31 14.84 13.06
N SER A 3 -18.40 14.22 12.82
CA SER A 3 -18.50 12.86 13.28
C SER A 3 -17.62 11.95 12.46
N CYS A 4 -17.30 12.38 11.31
CA CYS A 4 -16.44 11.57 10.53
C CYS A 4 -15.09 11.50 11.10
N LEU A 5 -14.68 12.56 11.67
CA LEU A 5 -13.42 12.57 12.24
C LEU A 5 -13.26 11.60 13.30
N LEU A 6 -14.23 11.47 14.11
CA LEU A 6 -14.14 10.55 15.20
C LEU A 6 -14.01 9.14 14.71
N ALA A 7 -14.71 8.84 13.69
CA ALA A 7 -14.66 7.50 13.21
C ALA A 7 -13.28 7.17 12.70
N LEU A 8 -12.67 8.14 12.13
CA LEU A 8 -11.37 7.90 11.60
C LEU A 8 -10.35 7.63 12.63
N VAL A 9 -10.46 8.30 13.70
CA VAL A 9 -9.52 8.12 14.77
C VAL A 9 -9.56 6.69 15.24
N MET A 10 -10.72 6.14 15.29
CA MET A 10 -10.84 4.80 15.79
C MET A 10 -10.17 3.83 14.85
N LEU A 11 -10.29 4.08 13.60
CA LEU A 11 -9.69 3.18 12.66
C LEU A 11 -8.21 3.20 12.72
N SER A 12 -7.68 4.34 12.93
CA SER A 12 -6.26 4.43 12.98
C SER A 12 -5.70 3.60 14.06
N VAL A 13 -6.38 3.54 15.14
CA VAL A 13 -5.91 2.77 16.25
C VAL A 13 -5.78 1.32 15.89
N ALA A 14 -6.67 0.83 15.11
CA ALA A 14 -6.65 -0.56 14.82
C ALA A 14 -5.42 -1.00 14.07
N CYS A 15 -4.90 -0.18 13.25
CA CYS A 15 -3.81 -0.59 12.46
C CYS A 15 -2.48 -0.24 12.96
N GLU A 16 -2.42 0.53 13.93
CA GLU A 16 -1.22 0.89 14.40
C GLU A 16 -0.51 0.08 15.23
N ASN A 17 -0.85 -0.98 15.56
CA ASN A 17 -0.12 -1.77 16.40
C ASN A 17 1.26 -1.87 16.06
N GLY A 18 2.03 -0.96 16.29
CA GLY A 18 3.45 -1.05 16.12
C GLY A 18 3.95 -0.63 14.82
N HIS A 19 3.15 -0.02 14.05
CA HIS A 19 3.62 0.42 12.78
C HIS A 19 3.56 1.88 12.58
N ASN A 20 3.11 2.58 13.53
CA ASN A 20 2.87 3.98 13.37
C ASN A 20 4.09 4.78 13.16
N ASN A 21 5.25 4.23 13.29
CA ASN A 21 6.41 5.01 13.14
C ASN A 21 6.84 5.15 11.75
N ASP A 22 6.36 4.38 10.85
CA ASP A 22 6.86 4.37 9.52
C ASP A 22 6.39 5.53 8.70
N LEU A 23 5.26 6.10 9.00
CA LEU A 23 4.78 7.26 8.30
C LEU A 23 4.91 8.44 9.18
N PRO A 24 5.71 9.32 8.82
CA PRO A 24 5.99 10.45 9.65
C PRO A 24 4.84 11.30 9.95
N ASN A 25 3.97 11.41 9.18
CA ASN A 25 2.96 12.27 9.43
C ASN A 25 1.68 11.84 9.60
N ASN A 26 1.52 11.03 9.86
CA ASN A 26 0.32 10.55 10.16
C ASN A 26 -0.83 10.94 9.66
N PRO A 27 -1.25 11.10 9.08
CA PRO A 27 -2.32 11.47 8.56
C PRO A 27 -3.47 10.95 8.70
N VAL A 28 -3.62 10.27 9.13
CA VAL A 28 -4.67 9.81 9.28
C VAL A 28 -5.95 9.64 8.81
N GLU A 29 -6.48 10.14 8.11
CA GLU A 29 -7.70 9.90 7.76
C GLU A 29 -7.73 8.72 7.03
N GLU A 30 -6.78 8.22 6.62
CA GLU A 30 -6.82 7.20 5.77
C GLU A 30 -7.03 5.88 6.34
N GLY A 31 -6.65 5.47 7.24
CA GLY A 31 -6.89 4.18 7.83
C GLY A 31 -6.20 3.04 7.15
N CYS A 32 -6.36 1.89 7.67
CA CYS A 32 -5.62 0.73 7.30
C CYS A 32 -6.48 -0.33 6.66
N TYR A 33 -5.98 -0.97 5.64
CA TYR A 33 -6.66 -2.07 4.98
C TYR A 33 -5.89 -3.35 5.24
N LYS A 34 -6.56 -4.48 5.20
CA LYS A 34 -5.92 -5.76 5.42
C LYS A 34 -6.41 -6.71 4.34
N GLY A 35 -5.56 -7.43 3.71
CA GLY A 35 -5.99 -8.30 2.64
C GLY A 35 -4.93 -9.18 2.04
N LEU A 36 -5.19 -9.63 0.84
CA LEU A 36 -4.38 -10.61 0.16
C LEU A 36 -3.45 -9.97 -0.84
N LEU A 37 -2.19 -10.29 -0.71
CA LEU A 37 -1.17 -9.88 -1.67
C LEU A 37 -0.84 -11.09 -2.51
N THR A 38 -0.86 -10.95 -3.82
CA THR A 38 -0.52 -12.04 -4.74
C THR A 38 0.61 -11.55 -5.64
N VAL A 39 1.67 -12.31 -5.70
CA VAL A 39 2.82 -11.97 -6.52
C VAL A 39 3.08 -13.11 -7.49
N ASP A 40 3.09 -12.78 -8.77
CA ASP A 40 3.37 -13.79 -9.79
C ASP A 40 4.87 -14.00 -9.84
N GLN A 41 5.32 -15.21 -9.63
CA GLN A 41 6.75 -15.50 -9.55
C GLN A 41 7.40 -15.68 -10.93
N ASN A 42 6.61 -15.56 -12.00
CA ASN A 42 7.10 -15.69 -13.36
C ASN A 42 7.61 -17.10 -13.69
N ASP A 43 7.17 -18.07 -12.93
CA ASP A 43 7.57 -19.45 -13.14
C ASP A 43 6.37 -20.36 -13.07
N ASP A 44 5.21 -19.84 -13.40
CA ASP A 44 3.94 -20.55 -13.33
C ASP A 44 3.47 -20.79 -11.89
N THR A 45 4.05 -20.14 -10.93
CA THR A 45 3.57 -20.22 -9.55
C THR A 45 3.26 -18.82 -9.03
N LEU A 46 2.40 -18.77 -8.02
CA LEU A 46 2.04 -17.54 -7.37
C LEU A 46 2.47 -17.59 -5.91
N TYR A 47 2.90 -16.47 -5.39
CA TYR A 47 3.18 -16.35 -3.97
C TYR A 47 2.07 -15.53 -3.36
N ASN A 48 1.37 -16.08 -2.41
CA ASN A 48 0.26 -15.40 -1.76
C ASN A 48 0.59 -15.12 -0.31
N GLN A 49 0.23 -13.94 0.14
CA GLN A 49 0.42 -13.59 1.53
C GLN A 49 -0.88 -12.97 2.03
N SER A 50 -1.49 -13.57 3.03
CA SER A 50 -2.77 -13.08 3.55
C SER A 50 -2.55 -12.12 4.70
N ASP A 51 -3.57 -11.36 5.00
CA ASP A 51 -3.57 -10.42 6.12
C ASP A 51 -2.48 -9.37 6.02
N VAL A 52 -2.16 -8.95 4.81
CA VAL A 52 -1.20 -7.89 4.61
C VAL A 52 -1.86 -6.55 4.90
N GLU A 53 -1.23 -5.76 5.74
CA GLU A 53 -1.76 -4.46 6.11
C GLU A 53 -1.17 -3.38 5.23
N VAL A 54 -2.02 -2.50 4.74
CA VAL A 54 -1.60 -1.38 3.90
C VAL A 54 -2.26 -0.12 4.41
N ASP A 55 -1.46 0.91 4.61
CA ASP A 55 -1.94 2.19 5.05
C ASP A 55 -1.64 3.21 3.98
N TYR A 56 -2.41 4.30 3.91
CA TYR A 56 -2.08 5.34 2.96
C TYR A 56 -2.33 6.71 3.53
N GLU A 57 -1.72 7.70 2.94
CA GLU A 57 -1.94 9.09 3.31
C GLU A 57 -1.95 9.94 2.06
N LEU A 58 -2.65 11.05 2.10
CA LEU A 58 -2.62 12.03 1.02
C LEU A 58 -1.76 13.18 1.48
N LYS A 59 -0.74 13.51 0.69
CA LYS A 59 0.18 14.55 1.10
C LYS A 59 0.70 15.29 -0.11
N GLY A 60 0.53 16.58 -0.11
CA GLY A 60 1.08 17.43 -1.18
C GLY A 60 0.49 17.13 -2.55
N GLY A 61 -0.75 16.70 -2.62
CA GLY A 61 -1.38 16.41 -3.88
C GLY A 61 -1.05 15.05 -4.43
N LYS A 62 -0.35 14.24 -3.66
CA LYS A 62 0.00 12.89 -4.07
C LYS A 62 -0.45 11.92 -3.01
N LEU A 63 -0.43 10.65 -3.32
CA LEU A 63 -0.79 9.61 -2.38
C LEU A 63 0.44 8.78 -2.07
N ASN A 64 0.66 8.49 -0.81
CA ASN A 64 1.74 7.61 -0.39
C ASN A 64 1.10 6.40 0.28
N PHE A 65 1.67 5.22 0.08
CA PHE A 65 1.15 4.08 0.83
C PHE A 65 2.31 3.24 1.34
N VAL A 66 2.05 2.44 2.35
CA VAL A 66 3.03 1.53 2.90
C VAL A 66 2.40 0.16 3.04
N MET A 67 3.12 -0.86 2.59
CA MET A 67 2.70 -2.24 2.76
C MET A 67 3.60 -2.84 3.80
N TYR A 68 3.00 -3.39 4.86
CA TYR A 68 3.78 -3.86 6.00
C TYR A 68 4.11 -5.34 5.89
N LYS A 69 5.36 -5.67 6.15
CA LYS A 69 5.83 -7.03 6.27
C LYS A 69 5.53 -7.89 5.05
N VAL A 70 5.98 -7.44 3.91
CA VAL A 70 5.70 -8.10 2.64
C VAL A 70 6.95 -8.70 2.03
N LYS A 71 6.75 -9.72 1.20
CA LYS A 71 7.79 -10.29 0.37
C LYS A 71 7.26 -10.34 -1.04
N PHE A 72 8.14 -10.21 -2.01
CA PHE A 72 7.73 -10.26 -3.40
C PHE A 72 8.30 -11.47 -4.13
N ALA A 73 9.03 -12.32 -3.46
CA ALA A 73 9.50 -13.56 -4.05
C ALA A 73 9.68 -14.58 -2.95
N ASN A 74 9.48 -15.83 -3.28
CA ASN A 74 9.64 -16.87 -2.29
C ASN A 74 11.03 -16.89 -1.73
N GLY A 75 12.01 -16.50 -2.51
CA GLY A 75 13.38 -16.56 -2.05
C GLY A 75 13.83 -15.41 -1.20
N MET A 76 12.99 -14.43 -0.96
CA MET A 76 13.40 -13.32 -0.10
C MET A 76 13.57 -13.79 1.33
N PRO A 77 14.69 -13.50 1.95
CA PRO A 77 14.94 -14.03 3.29
C PRO A 77 14.13 -13.37 4.38
N ILE A 78 13.69 -12.14 4.18
CA ILE A 78 12.94 -11.45 5.22
C ILE A 78 11.79 -10.70 4.62
N LYS A 79 10.82 -10.37 5.44
CA LYS A 79 9.72 -9.51 5.05
C LYS A 79 10.12 -8.07 5.33
N LEU A 80 9.60 -7.16 4.55
CA LEU A 80 9.96 -5.77 4.73
C LEU A 80 8.75 -4.87 4.64
N ASP A 81 8.88 -3.66 5.16
CA ASP A 81 7.86 -2.65 5.03
C ASP A 81 8.24 -1.83 3.81
N MET A 82 7.35 -1.77 2.83
CA MET A 82 7.64 -1.09 1.59
C MET A 82 6.84 0.19 1.51
N VAL A 83 7.52 1.31 1.38
CA VAL A 83 6.88 2.62 1.29
C VAL A 83 6.92 3.09 -0.15
N VAL A 84 5.77 3.49 -0.67
CA VAL A 84 5.65 3.96 -2.04
C VAL A 84 5.12 5.38 -1.97
N GLU A 85 5.89 6.34 -2.47
CA GLU A 85 5.52 7.73 -2.38
C GLU A 85 5.30 8.35 -3.75
N GLY A 86 4.44 9.33 -3.80
CA GLY A 86 4.27 10.09 -5.04
C GLY A 86 3.34 9.47 -6.06
N VAL A 87 2.38 8.71 -5.61
CA VAL A 87 1.40 8.10 -6.51
C VAL A 87 0.37 9.15 -6.92
N ASP A 88 0.04 9.19 -8.18
CA ASP A 88 -0.99 10.10 -8.67
C ASP A 88 -2.36 9.57 -8.33
N TYR A 89 -3.31 10.44 -8.07
CA TYR A 89 -4.66 9.98 -7.81
C TYR A 89 -5.68 11.02 -8.23
N THR A 90 -6.89 10.55 -8.50
CA THR A 90 -8.04 11.42 -8.68
C THR A 90 -9.12 10.94 -7.74
N GLU A 91 -9.96 11.85 -7.32
CA GLU A 91 -11.04 11.49 -6.42
C GLU A 91 -12.38 11.75 -7.08
N ASN A 92 -13.31 10.82 -6.96
CA ASN A 92 -14.60 10.96 -7.55
C ASN A 92 -15.59 10.20 -6.69
N ASN A 93 -16.50 10.91 -6.05
CA ASN A 93 -17.55 10.31 -5.24
C ASN A 93 -17.02 9.36 -4.18
N GLY A 94 -15.96 9.72 -3.53
CA GLY A 94 -15.43 8.91 -2.45
C GLY A 94 -14.51 7.78 -2.89
N THR A 95 -14.24 7.68 -4.16
CA THR A 95 -13.32 6.67 -4.67
C THR A 95 -12.05 7.36 -5.16
N LEU A 96 -10.93 6.87 -4.72
CA LEU A 96 -9.65 7.34 -5.21
C LEU A 96 -9.20 6.38 -6.30
N THR A 97 -8.84 6.92 -7.45
CA THR A 97 -8.30 6.12 -8.53
C THR A 97 -6.83 6.45 -8.67
N LEU A 98 -6.00 5.44 -8.58
CA LEU A 98 -4.56 5.63 -8.50
C LEU A 98 -3.87 5.29 -9.81
N SER A 99 -2.75 5.95 -10.05
CA SER A 99 -1.91 5.59 -11.18
C SER A 99 -0.47 5.98 -10.87
N GLY A 100 0.48 5.27 -11.43
CA GLY A 100 1.86 5.60 -11.22
C GLY A 100 2.77 4.77 -12.10
N ASP A 101 3.97 5.28 -12.33
CA ASP A 101 4.91 4.58 -13.16
C ASP A 101 6.32 5.05 -12.80
N GLY A 102 7.24 4.14 -12.70
CA GLY A 102 8.63 4.49 -12.42
C GLY A 102 8.87 4.97 -11.00
N ILE A 103 8.12 4.48 -10.04
CA ILE A 103 8.28 4.91 -8.66
C ILE A 103 9.21 3.95 -7.94
N VAL A 104 10.28 4.46 -7.37
CA VAL A 104 11.21 3.63 -6.63
C VAL A 104 10.75 3.55 -5.17
N PRO A 105 10.42 2.36 -4.68
CA PRO A 105 9.94 2.26 -3.31
C PRO A 105 11.09 2.34 -2.32
N TYR A 106 10.76 2.61 -1.07
CA TYR A 106 11.74 2.64 -0.02
C TYR A 106 11.50 1.46 0.92
N ALA A 107 12.56 0.81 1.32
CA ALA A 107 12.48 -0.27 2.30
C ALA A 107 13.84 -0.38 2.98
N MET A 108 13.84 -0.77 4.22
CA MET A 108 15.07 -0.99 4.97
C MET A 108 15.98 0.22 4.97
N GLY A 109 15.37 1.39 5.01
CA GLY A 109 16.13 2.64 5.17
C GLY A 109 16.67 3.23 3.88
N GLY A 110 16.31 2.75 2.74
CA GLY A 110 16.79 3.31 1.49
C GLY A 110 15.97 2.94 0.30
N PRO A 111 16.27 3.50 -0.85
CA PRO A 111 15.52 3.19 -2.06
C PRO A 111 15.85 1.79 -2.56
N PHE A 112 14.83 1.13 -3.10
CA PHE A 112 14.99 -0.23 -3.56
C PHE A 112 14.73 -0.26 -5.05
N GLU A 113 15.71 0.11 -5.83
CA GLU A 113 15.51 0.26 -7.27
C GLU A 113 15.20 -1.05 -7.97
N LYS A 114 15.63 -2.15 -7.39
CA LYS A 114 15.34 -3.44 -7.96
C LYS A 114 13.85 -3.71 -8.02
N TYR A 115 13.09 -3.10 -7.12
CA TYR A 115 11.66 -3.29 -7.07
C TYR A 115 10.89 -2.05 -7.50
N THR A 116 11.41 -1.33 -8.48
CA THR A 116 10.74 -0.14 -9.00
C THR A 116 9.31 -0.49 -9.43
N ILE A 117 8.38 0.35 -9.04
CA ILE A 117 6.97 0.14 -9.31
C ILE A 117 6.62 0.74 -10.66
N THR A 118 6.05 -0.07 -11.53
CA THR A 118 5.58 0.43 -12.82
C THR A 118 4.16 -0.03 -13.07
N GLU A 119 3.48 0.63 -13.95
CA GLU A 119 2.13 0.28 -14.36
C GLU A 119 1.17 0.17 -13.18
N LEU A 120 1.29 1.07 -12.24
CA LEU A 120 0.44 1.03 -11.07
C LEU A 120 -0.94 1.56 -11.38
N THR A 121 -1.95 0.80 -11.03
CA THR A 121 -3.33 1.26 -11.04
C THR A 121 -3.98 0.77 -9.76
N GLY A 122 -5.03 1.41 -9.36
CA GLY A 122 -5.73 0.95 -8.16
C GLY A 122 -6.92 1.80 -7.83
N GLU A 123 -7.71 1.32 -6.88
CA GLU A 123 -8.86 2.04 -6.40
C GLU A 123 -8.96 1.89 -4.90
N ILE A 124 -9.29 2.97 -4.22
CA ILE A 124 -9.48 2.95 -2.78
C ILE A 124 -10.85 3.54 -2.47
N THR A 125 -11.64 2.81 -1.71
CA THR A 125 -12.92 3.32 -1.23
C THR A 125 -12.89 3.27 0.29
N ASP A 126 -13.98 3.67 0.93
CA ASP A 126 -14.05 3.60 2.38
C ASP A 126 -13.86 2.20 2.90
N SER A 127 -14.20 1.20 2.15
CA SER A 127 -14.19 -0.16 2.67
C SER A 127 -13.21 -1.08 1.98
N SER A 128 -12.60 -0.67 0.89
CA SER A 128 -11.73 -1.57 0.15
C SER A 128 -10.57 -0.86 -0.52
N MET A 129 -9.54 -1.62 -0.80
CA MET A 129 -8.39 -1.11 -1.53
C MET A 129 -7.95 -2.20 -2.50
N SER A 130 -7.83 -1.88 -3.77
CA SER A 130 -7.28 -2.81 -4.74
C SER A 130 -6.13 -2.14 -5.46
N LEU A 131 -5.03 -2.83 -5.60
CA LEU A 131 -3.84 -2.31 -6.27
C LEU A 131 -3.34 -3.36 -7.26
N ASP A 132 -2.77 -2.86 -8.36
CA ASP A 132 -2.25 -3.73 -9.39
C ASP A 132 -1.01 -3.04 -9.93
N PHE A 133 0.13 -3.68 -9.87
CA PHE A 133 1.37 -3.05 -10.32
C PHE A 133 2.45 -4.08 -10.61
N MET A 134 3.50 -3.63 -11.28
CA MET A 134 4.70 -4.42 -11.44
C MET A 134 5.67 -3.97 -10.37
N CYS A 135 6.25 -4.91 -9.64
CA CYS A 135 7.22 -4.63 -8.61
C CYS A 135 8.53 -5.25 -9.11
N GLY A 136 9.34 -4.43 -9.73
CA GLY A 136 10.45 -4.94 -10.49
C GLY A 136 9.91 -5.76 -11.66
N GLU A 137 10.26 -7.03 -11.69
CA GLU A 137 9.76 -7.88 -12.76
C GLU A 137 8.56 -8.72 -12.34
N TYR A 138 8.05 -8.53 -11.14
CA TYR A 138 6.97 -9.37 -10.65
C TYR A 138 5.61 -8.65 -10.70
N PRO A 139 4.64 -9.23 -11.38
CA PRO A 139 3.27 -8.67 -11.33
C PRO A 139 2.68 -8.88 -9.94
N VAL A 140 2.12 -7.84 -9.37
CA VAL A 140 1.58 -7.87 -8.02
C VAL A 140 0.15 -7.37 -8.00
N THR A 141 -0.70 -8.04 -7.25
CA THR A 141 -2.04 -7.53 -7.00
C THR A 141 -2.31 -7.55 -5.51
N TYR A 142 -3.11 -6.63 -5.05
CA TYR A 142 -3.50 -6.55 -3.64
C TYR A 142 -4.98 -6.26 -3.55
N ASP A 143 -5.68 -7.03 -2.73
CA ASP A 143 -7.08 -6.80 -2.46
C ASP A 143 -7.29 -6.78 -0.97
N GLY A 144 -7.61 -5.64 -0.44
CA GLY A 144 -7.79 -5.47 1.00
C GLY A 144 -9.11 -4.82 1.34
N ALA A 145 -9.46 -4.92 2.60
CA ALA A 145 -10.69 -4.34 3.13
C ALA A 145 -10.45 -3.83 4.54
N ARG A 146 -11.31 -2.98 5.00
CA ARG A 146 -11.23 -2.53 6.40
C ARG A 146 -12.48 -2.84 7.16
#